data_4790d1d00977fb6a9624778a6749b604
#
_entry.id   4790d1d00977fb6a9624778a6749b604
#
_cell.length_a   1.000
_cell.length_b   1.000
_cell.length_c   1.000
_cell.angle_alpha   90.00
_cell.angle_beta   90.00
_cell.angle_gamma   90.00
#
_symmetry.space_group_name_H-M   'P 1'
#
loop_
_entity.id
_entity.type
_entity.pdbx_description
1 polymer ?
#
loop_
_entity_poly.entity_id
_entity_poly.type
_entity_poly.pdbx_seq_one_letter_code
_entity_poly.pdbx_strand_id
1 'polypeptide(L)'
;MANKTTLSEQIYDELYHDITDQRLVCGQKLTLKMLKDRFNVSHTPIREALTRLSENGLVTYYSNCGVTVTEFTDSDIRQIFQFIGELDALAVRFCKNAFTHAPLIFELRKILENGNEVLQKGDIAEWKEYSEKFHTAFYHHAQNDYLNEAAKRLRAKVEVLSCMYYQ
;
A
#
# COMPACT_ATOMS: atom_id res chain seq x y z
N MET A 1 -10.57 1.09 24.89
CA MET A 1 -11.65 0.41 24.17
C MET A 1 -11.03 -0.11 22.88
N ALA A 2 -10.96 -1.42 22.64
CA ALA A 2 -10.44 -1.98 21.41
C ALA A 2 -11.34 -1.50 20.26
N ASN A 3 -10.76 -0.80 19.29
CA ASN A 3 -11.48 -0.34 18.11
C ASN A 3 -11.85 -1.60 17.31
N LYS A 4 -13.13 -1.96 17.32
CA LYS A 4 -13.61 -3.17 16.65
C LYS A 4 -13.55 -2.87 15.16
N THR A 5 -12.60 -3.48 14.45
CA THR A 5 -12.45 -3.36 13.00
C THR A 5 -13.79 -3.64 12.31
N THR A 6 -14.26 -2.74 11.49
CA THR A 6 -15.53 -2.90 10.76
C THR A 6 -15.41 -4.01 9.72
N LEU A 7 -16.55 -4.57 9.31
CA LEU A 7 -16.57 -5.61 8.29
C LEU A 7 -16.03 -5.10 6.93
N SER A 8 -16.29 -3.84 6.60
CA SER A 8 -15.74 -3.21 5.40
C SER A 8 -14.21 -3.02 5.46
N GLU A 9 -13.66 -2.75 6.64
CA GLU A 9 -12.21 -2.70 6.85
C GLU A 9 -11.57 -4.08 6.68
N GLN A 10 -12.14 -5.12 7.26
CA GLN A 10 -11.64 -6.49 7.08
C GLN A 10 -11.64 -6.92 5.61
N ILE A 11 -12.72 -6.63 4.87
CA ILE A 11 -12.81 -6.92 3.44
C ILE A 11 -11.77 -6.09 2.65
N TYR A 12 -11.60 -4.82 2.99
CA TYR A 12 -10.58 -3.97 2.38
C TYR A 12 -9.19 -4.57 2.57
N ASP A 13 -8.83 -4.91 3.80
CA ASP A 13 -7.51 -5.45 4.14
C ASP A 13 -7.25 -6.79 3.41
N GLU A 14 -8.23 -7.71 3.39
CA GLU A 14 -8.09 -8.97 2.66
C GLU A 14 -7.93 -8.76 1.15
N LEU A 15 -8.74 -7.90 0.53
CA LEU A 15 -8.61 -7.61 -0.90
C LEU A 15 -7.31 -6.86 -1.22
N TYR A 16 -6.87 -5.97 -0.34
CA TYR A 16 -5.59 -5.28 -0.45
C TYR A 16 -4.44 -6.28 -0.48
N HIS A 17 -4.38 -7.20 0.48
CA HIS A 17 -3.37 -8.26 0.52
C HIS A 17 -3.47 -9.21 -0.68
N ASP A 18 -4.67 -9.54 -1.15
CA ASP A 18 -4.83 -10.36 -2.36
C ASP A 18 -4.25 -9.68 -3.61
N ILE A 19 -4.38 -8.36 -3.73
CA ILE A 19 -3.81 -7.59 -4.84
C ILE A 19 -2.30 -7.49 -4.68
N THR A 20 -1.79 -7.17 -3.50
CA THR A 20 -0.34 -7.06 -3.24
C THR A 20 0.38 -8.39 -3.36
N ASP A 21 -0.25 -9.50 -2.93
CA ASP A 21 0.31 -10.85 -3.07
C ASP A 21 0.06 -11.48 -4.45
N GLN A 22 -0.52 -10.73 -5.39
CA GLN A 22 -0.84 -11.20 -6.75
C GLN A 22 -1.83 -12.39 -6.79
N ARG A 23 -2.61 -12.61 -5.71
CA ARG A 23 -3.76 -13.55 -5.74
C ARG A 23 -4.91 -13.00 -6.57
N LEU A 24 -5.06 -11.66 -6.58
CA LEU A 24 -5.87 -10.91 -7.53
C LEU A 24 -4.94 -10.14 -8.46
N VAL A 25 -4.87 -10.53 -9.72
CA VAL A 25 -3.94 -9.97 -10.68
C VAL A 25 -4.46 -8.72 -11.37
N CYS A 26 -3.58 -7.85 -11.85
CA CYS A 26 -3.94 -6.67 -12.64
C CYS A 26 -4.84 -7.06 -13.82
N GLY A 27 -5.88 -6.27 -14.09
CA GLY A 27 -6.91 -6.55 -15.10
C GLY A 27 -7.98 -7.54 -14.68
N GLN A 28 -7.85 -8.20 -13.53
CA GLN A 28 -8.84 -9.17 -13.06
C GLN A 28 -10.15 -8.47 -12.68
N LYS A 29 -11.26 -9.00 -13.21
CA LYS A 29 -12.60 -8.48 -12.92
C LYS A 29 -13.12 -8.98 -11.58
N LEU A 30 -13.58 -8.06 -10.74
CA LEU A 30 -14.19 -8.32 -9.45
C LEU A 30 -15.71 -8.09 -9.54
N THR A 31 -16.50 -9.14 -9.34
CA THR A 31 -17.95 -9.00 -9.33
C THR A 31 -18.50 -9.00 -7.92
N LEU A 32 -19.55 -8.21 -7.67
CA LEU A 32 -20.23 -8.18 -6.37
C LEU A 32 -20.75 -9.57 -5.95
N LYS A 33 -21.18 -10.39 -6.92
CA LYS A 33 -21.61 -11.75 -6.65
C LYS A 33 -20.46 -12.60 -6.11
N MET A 34 -19.32 -12.63 -6.80
CA MET A 34 -18.12 -13.36 -6.38
C MET A 34 -17.67 -12.94 -4.97
N LEU A 35 -17.64 -11.63 -4.70
CA LEU A 35 -17.21 -11.13 -3.39
C LEU A 35 -18.24 -11.44 -2.29
N LYS A 36 -19.54 -11.37 -2.61
CA LYS A 36 -20.60 -11.78 -1.68
C LYS A 36 -20.48 -13.25 -1.31
N ASP A 37 -20.25 -14.11 -2.30
CA ASP A 37 -20.12 -15.55 -2.08
C ASP A 37 -18.85 -15.87 -1.25
N ARG A 38 -17.75 -15.14 -1.51
CA ARG A 38 -16.49 -15.30 -0.76
C ARG A 38 -16.59 -14.86 0.70
N PHE A 39 -17.13 -13.67 0.94
CA PHE A 39 -17.15 -13.04 2.27
C PHE A 39 -18.41 -13.37 3.08
N ASN A 40 -19.41 -13.97 2.46
CA ASN A 40 -20.72 -14.27 3.04
C ASN A 40 -21.39 -13.05 3.73
N VAL A 41 -21.39 -11.91 3.06
CA VAL A 41 -21.90 -10.63 3.57
C VAL A 41 -22.87 -9.98 2.59
N SER A 42 -23.53 -8.89 3.01
CA SER A 42 -24.33 -8.05 2.13
C SER A 42 -23.45 -7.22 1.17
N HIS A 43 -24.07 -6.62 0.15
CA HIS A 43 -23.35 -5.80 -0.82
C HIS A 43 -22.76 -4.50 -0.25
N THR A 44 -23.32 -3.97 0.85
CA THR A 44 -22.91 -2.67 1.42
C THR A 44 -21.45 -2.65 1.85
N PRO A 45 -20.97 -3.53 2.77
CA PRO A 45 -19.57 -3.51 3.20
C PRO A 45 -18.60 -3.82 2.04
N ILE A 46 -19.01 -4.63 1.06
CA ILE A 46 -18.21 -4.88 -0.15
C ILE A 46 -18.03 -3.61 -0.97
N ARG A 47 -19.13 -2.85 -1.19
CA ARG A 47 -19.05 -1.59 -1.93
C ARG A 47 -18.17 -0.55 -1.23
N GLU A 48 -18.27 -0.44 0.09
CA GLU A 48 -17.43 0.44 0.90
C GLU A 48 -15.95 0.07 0.76
N ALA A 49 -15.60 -1.21 0.87
CA ALA A 49 -14.25 -1.70 0.68
C ALA A 49 -13.72 -1.40 -0.74
N LEU A 50 -14.51 -1.70 -1.77
CA LEU A 50 -14.15 -1.43 -3.16
C LEU A 50 -14.01 0.08 -3.45
N THR A 51 -14.82 0.93 -2.82
CA THR A 51 -14.68 2.38 -2.94
C THR A 51 -13.34 2.84 -2.38
N ARG A 52 -12.95 2.38 -1.19
CA ARG A 52 -11.64 2.69 -0.59
C ARG A 52 -10.48 2.18 -1.44
N LEU A 53 -10.57 0.96 -2.00
CA LEU A 53 -9.56 0.44 -2.93
C LEU A 53 -9.45 1.32 -4.19
N SER A 54 -10.59 1.81 -4.71
CA SER A 54 -10.63 2.71 -5.86
C SER A 54 -10.05 4.09 -5.54
N GLU A 55 -10.29 4.63 -4.36
CA GLU A 55 -9.68 5.88 -3.88
C GLU A 55 -8.16 5.78 -3.81
N ASN A 56 -7.63 4.61 -3.46
CA ASN A 56 -6.20 4.31 -3.49
C ASN A 56 -5.70 3.94 -4.90
N GLY A 57 -6.59 3.83 -5.88
CA GLY A 57 -6.27 3.52 -7.27
C GLY A 57 -5.82 2.07 -7.49
N LEU A 58 -6.21 1.15 -6.62
CA LEU A 58 -5.93 -0.29 -6.72
C LEU A 58 -6.98 -1.04 -7.53
N VAL A 59 -8.18 -0.50 -7.61
CA VAL A 59 -9.23 -0.98 -8.50
C VAL A 59 -9.85 0.18 -9.28
N THR A 60 -10.42 -0.12 -10.43
CA THR A 60 -11.07 0.87 -11.31
C THR A 60 -12.51 0.44 -11.56
N TYR A 61 -13.44 1.39 -11.44
CA TYR A 61 -14.82 1.21 -11.82
C TYR A 61 -15.01 1.49 -13.31
N TYR A 62 -15.56 0.54 -14.04
CA TYR A 62 -15.96 0.72 -15.44
C TYR A 62 -17.47 0.74 -15.56
N SER A 63 -18.00 1.72 -16.27
CA SER A 63 -19.43 1.80 -16.59
C SER A 63 -19.88 0.50 -17.26
N ASN A 64 -20.90 -0.15 -16.71
CA ASN A 64 -21.48 -1.42 -17.17
C ASN A 64 -20.60 -2.66 -17.08
N CYS A 65 -19.35 -2.55 -16.65
CA CYS A 65 -18.41 -3.69 -16.56
C CYS A 65 -18.09 -4.12 -15.12
N GLY A 66 -18.45 -3.32 -14.12
CA GLY A 66 -18.13 -3.60 -12.72
C GLY A 66 -16.80 -3.02 -12.27
N VAL A 67 -16.10 -3.73 -11.41
CA VAL A 67 -14.82 -3.33 -10.83
C VAL A 67 -13.72 -4.24 -11.35
N THR A 68 -12.56 -3.68 -11.67
CA THR A 68 -11.39 -4.42 -12.16
C THR A 68 -10.16 -3.99 -11.35
N VAL A 69 -9.26 -4.92 -11.04
CA VAL A 69 -7.96 -4.59 -10.46
C VAL A 69 -7.21 -3.70 -11.47
N THR A 70 -6.63 -2.61 -11.00
CA THR A 70 -6.00 -1.61 -11.85
C THR A 70 -4.85 -2.21 -12.65
N GLU A 71 -4.81 -1.92 -13.94
CA GLU A 71 -3.68 -2.21 -14.82
C GLU A 71 -2.78 -0.99 -14.89
N PHE A 72 -1.47 -1.21 -14.94
CA PHE A 72 -0.47 -0.15 -15.04
C PHE A 72 0.28 -0.28 -16.36
N THR A 73 0.29 0.79 -17.14
CA THR A 73 1.15 0.90 -18.34
C THR A 73 2.59 1.22 -17.92
N ASP A 74 3.55 0.98 -18.80
CA ASP A 74 4.96 1.38 -18.57
C ASP A 74 5.09 2.90 -18.28
N SER A 75 4.20 3.69 -18.85
CA SER A 75 4.14 5.14 -18.59
C SER A 75 3.68 5.42 -17.17
N ASP A 76 2.64 4.72 -16.69
CA ASP A 76 2.14 4.88 -15.31
C ASP A 76 3.23 4.48 -14.31
N ILE A 77 3.90 3.37 -14.56
CA ILE A 77 4.98 2.87 -13.70
C ILE A 77 6.09 3.92 -13.57
N ARG A 78 6.60 4.46 -14.69
CA ARG A 78 7.62 5.50 -14.67
C ARG A 78 7.17 6.75 -13.91
N GLN A 79 5.95 7.23 -14.17
CA GLN A 79 5.42 8.43 -13.51
C GLN A 79 5.20 8.21 -12.00
N ILE A 80 4.71 7.04 -11.59
CA ILE A 80 4.53 6.68 -10.17
C ILE A 80 5.88 6.69 -9.45
N PHE A 81 6.90 5.99 -9.99
CA PHE A 81 8.22 5.93 -9.34
C PHE A 81 8.94 7.28 -9.35
N GLN A 82 8.81 8.07 -10.42
CA GLN A 82 9.36 9.41 -10.45
C GLN A 82 8.73 10.29 -9.37
N PHE A 83 7.40 10.29 -9.25
CA PHE A 83 6.70 11.15 -8.33
C PHE A 83 6.88 10.72 -6.86
N ILE A 84 6.83 9.41 -6.56
CA ILE A 84 7.08 8.95 -5.20
C ILE A 84 8.52 9.25 -4.75
N GLY A 85 9.50 9.17 -5.66
CA GLY A 85 10.89 9.55 -5.37
C GLY A 85 11.03 11.02 -4.95
N GLU A 86 10.29 11.94 -5.57
CA GLU A 86 10.26 13.35 -5.16
C GLU A 86 9.59 13.54 -3.78
N LEU A 87 8.52 12.81 -3.50
CA LEU A 87 7.87 12.84 -2.19
C LEU A 87 8.77 12.26 -1.09
N ASP A 88 9.48 11.16 -1.36
CA ASP A 88 10.46 10.57 -0.44
C ASP A 88 11.59 11.57 -0.13
N ALA A 89 12.12 12.23 -1.16
CA ALA A 89 13.14 13.27 -0.98
C ALA A 89 12.62 14.47 -0.16
N LEU A 90 11.35 14.82 -0.33
CA LEU A 90 10.70 15.87 0.46
C LEU A 90 10.53 15.44 1.92
N ALA A 91 10.11 14.20 2.18
CA ALA A 91 10.00 13.65 3.53
C ALA A 91 11.35 13.68 4.26
N VAL A 92 12.43 13.26 3.61
CA VAL A 92 13.81 13.36 4.15
C VAL A 92 14.19 14.82 4.45
N ARG A 93 13.86 15.76 3.56
CA ARG A 93 14.14 17.18 3.80
C ARG A 93 13.40 17.73 5.02
N PHE A 94 12.14 17.36 5.20
CA PHE A 94 11.36 17.77 6.37
C PHE A 94 11.91 17.18 7.67
N CYS A 95 12.36 15.93 7.66
CA CYS A 95 13.01 15.32 8.82
C CYS A 95 14.27 16.10 9.27
N LYS A 96 15.02 16.71 8.36
CA LYS A 96 16.20 17.51 8.72
C LYS A 96 15.86 18.75 9.54
N ASN A 97 14.67 19.30 9.39
CA ASN A 97 14.19 20.48 10.10
C ASN A 97 13.45 20.14 11.41
N ALA A 98 13.17 18.86 11.66
CA ALA A 98 12.53 18.41 12.88
C ALA A 98 13.57 18.13 13.97
N PHE A 99 13.24 18.42 15.24
CA PHE A 99 14.05 18.08 16.41
C PHE A 99 14.14 16.58 16.69
N THR A 100 13.83 15.73 15.70
CA THR A 100 13.55 14.31 15.86
C THR A 100 14.57 13.38 15.20
N HIS A 101 15.80 13.85 14.94
CA HIS A 101 16.82 13.01 14.26
C HIS A 101 17.17 11.74 15.04
N ALA A 102 17.33 11.80 16.35
CA ALA A 102 17.76 10.64 17.12
C ALA A 102 16.72 9.50 17.13
N PRO A 103 15.40 9.76 17.35
CA PRO A 103 14.36 8.73 17.20
C PRO A 103 14.29 8.13 15.81
N LEU A 104 14.33 8.95 14.75
CA LEU A 104 14.33 8.47 13.37
C LEU A 104 15.54 7.57 13.07
N ILE A 105 16.75 7.99 13.45
CA ILE A 105 17.96 7.21 13.23
C ILE A 105 17.90 5.86 13.97
N PHE A 106 17.40 5.84 15.21
CA PHE A 106 17.21 4.62 15.98
C PHE A 106 16.22 3.68 15.29
N GLU A 107 15.08 4.20 14.85
CA GLU A 107 14.04 3.43 14.13
C GLU A 107 14.59 2.85 12.82
N LEU A 108 15.26 3.67 11.99
CA LEU A 108 15.84 3.23 10.72
C LEU A 108 16.91 2.13 10.92
N ARG A 109 17.77 2.26 11.94
CA ARG A 109 18.78 1.22 12.26
C ARG A 109 18.10 -0.11 12.59
N LYS A 110 17.08 -0.09 13.45
CA LYS A 110 16.32 -1.28 13.82
C LYS A 110 15.62 -1.92 12.61
N ILE A 111 15.03 -1.11 11.74
CA ILE A 111 14.40 -1.59 10.49
C ILE A 111 15.44 -2.27 9.60
N LEU A 112 16.61 -1.65 9.41
CA LEU A 112 17.69 -2.19 8.58
C LEU A 112 18.30 -3.47 9.16
N GLU A 113 18.55 -3.53 10.46
CA GLU A 113 19.07 -4.72 11.15
C GLU A 113 18.11 -5.91 10.97
N ASN A 114 16.84 -5.74 11.31
CA ASN A 114 15.82 -6.78 11.18
C ASN A 114 15.59 -7.17 9.70
N GLY A 115 15.52 -6.19 8.80
CA GLY A 115 15.33 -6.45 7.37
C GLY A 115 16.49 -7.24 6.76
N ASN A 116 17.75 -6.97 7.18
CA ASN A 116 18.92 -7.73 6.76
C ASN A 116 18.86 -9.18 7.26
N GLU A 117 18.44 -9.42 8.51
CA GLU A 117 18.27 -10.77 9.03
C GLU A 117 17.23 -11.58 8.26
N VAL A 118 16.12 -10.95 7.92
CA VAL A 118 15.05 -11.57 7.12
C VAL A 118 15.53 -11.87 5.71
N LEU A 119 16.25 -10.94 5.08
CA LEU A 119 16.83 -11.14 3.75
C LEU A 119 17.83 -12.31 3.73
N GLN A 120 18.65 -12.46 4.76
CA GLN A 120 19.59 -13.58 4.89
C GLN A 120 18.88 -14.94 5.02
N LYS A 121 17.68 -14.96 5.57
CA LYS A 121 16.83 -16.16 5.65
C LYS A 121 16.12 -16.47 4.33
N GLY A 122 16.16 -15.54 3.36
CA GLY A 122 15.50 -15.67 2.05
C GLY A 122 14.00 -15.40 2.09
N ASP A 123 13.47 -14.82 3.17
CA ASP A 123 12.06 -14.45 3.25
C ASP A 123 11.82 -13.09 2.57
N ILE A 124 11.58 -13.16 1.26
CA ILE A 124 11.35 -11.96 0.44
C ILE A 124 10.03 -11.28 0.80
N ALA A 125 9.02 -12.03 1.23
CA ALA A 125 7.72 -11.45 1.59
C ALA A 125 7.87 -10.57 2.84
N GLU A 126 8.49 -11.07 3.91
CA GLU A 126 8.75 -10.31 5.12
C GLU A 126 9.75 -9.16 4.87
N TRP A 127 10.75 -9.38 3.99
CA TRP A 127 11.71 -8.32 3.61
C TRP A 127 11.02 -7.11 2.96
N LYS A 128 10.02 -7.32 2.12
CA LYS A 128 9.22 -6.24 1.51
C LYS A 128 8.56 -5.35 2.56
N GLU A 129 8.07 -5.94 3.67
CA GLU A 129 7.50 -5.15 4.77
C GLU A 129 8.55 -4.22 5.41
N TYR A 130 9.78 -4.71 5.61
CA TYR A 130 10.86 -3.86 6.15
C TYR A 130 11.27 -2.76 5.17
N SER A 131 11.27 -3.03 3.87
CA SER A 131 11.49 -2.02 2.84
C SER A 131 10.44 -0.91 2.90
N GLU A 132 9.16 -1.27 3.03
CA GLU A 132 8.09 -0.28 3.17
C GLU A 132 8.17 0.49 4.50
N LYS A 133 8.45 -0.19 5.61
CA LYS A 133 8.70 0.45 6.91
C LYS A 133 9.84 1.47 6.84
N PHE A 134 10.91 1.19 6.10
CA PHE A 134 12.03 2.10 5.92
C PHE A 134 11.60 3.42 5.25
N HIS A 135 10.84 3.35 4.18
CA HIS A 135 10.34 4.53 3.49
C HIS A 135 9.31 5.29 4.34
N THR A 136 8.36 4.59 4.96
CA THR A 136 7.29 5.21 5.74
C THR A 136 7.77 5.87 7.02
N ALA A 137 8.90 5.43 7.61
CA ALA A 137 9.51 6.07 8.76
C ALA A 137 9.82 7.56 8.49
N PHE A 138 10.31 7.91 7.30
CA PHE A 138 10.57 9.32 6.96
C PHE A 138 9.30 10.16 6.95
N TYR A 139 8.21 9.63 6.44
CA TYR A 139 6.93 10.35 6.41
C TYR A 139 6.39 10.56 7.81
N HIS A 140 6.46 9.55 8.67
CA HIS A 140 6.04 9.64 10.06
C HIS A 140 6.83 10.72 10.82
N HIS A 141 8.14 10.79 10.61
CA HIS A 141 9.02 11.77 11.26
C HIS A 141 9.05 13.14 10.58
N ALA A 142 8.53 13.28 9.36
CA ALA A 142 8.41 14.55 8.66
C ALA A 142 7.41 15.51 9.31
N GLN A 143 6.49 15.00 10.14
CA GLN A 143 5.45 15.76 10.83
C GLN A 143 4.63 16.65 9.90
N ASN A 144 4.28 16.13 8.72
CA ASN A 144 3.51 16.80 7.69
C ASN A 144 2.40 15.92 7.17
N ASP A 145 1.19 16.13 7.69
CA ASP A 145 0.01 15.32 7.36
C ASP A 145 -0.37 15.40 5.87
N TYR A 146 -0.18 16.57 5.24
CA TYR A 146 -0.45 16.74 3.80
C TYR A 146 0.49 15.92 2.94
N LEU A 147 1.77 15.85 3.32
CA LEU A 147 2.74 15.00 2.64
C LEU A 147 2.41 13.53 2.82
N ASN A 148 2.03 13.13 4.03
CA ASN A 148 1.62 11.75 4.34
C ASN A 148 0.42 11.32 3.49
N GLU A 149 -0.61 12.16 3.41
CA GLU A 149 -1.80 11.86 2.60
C GLU A 149 -1.49 11.82 1.09
N ALA A 150 -0.61 12.72 0.59
CA ALA A 150 -0.20 12.70 -0.80
C ALA A 150 0.56 11.42 -1.17
N ALA A 151 1.44 10.94 -0.27
CA ALA A 151 2.23 9.74 -0.49
C ALA A 151 1.40 8.45 -0.38
N LYS A 152 0.44 8.38 0.53
CA LYS A 152 -0.30 7.17 0.87
C LYS A 152 -0.89 6.42 -0.34
N ARG A 153 -1.55 7.15 -1.27
CA ARG A 153 -2.14 6.57 -2.48
C ARG A 153 -1.09 6.03 -3.45
N LEU A 154 0.06 6.71 -3.54
CA LEU A 154 1.16 6.26 -4.39
C LEU A 154 1.88 5.08 -3.79
N ARG A 155 2.08 5.06 -2.48
CA ARG A 155 2.68 3.93 -1.77
C ARG A 155 1.93 2.63 -2.00
N ALA A 156 0.59 2.64 -1.89
CA ALA A 156 -0.22 1.48 -2.20
C ALA A 156 0.02 0.93 -3.63
N LYS A 157 0.17 1.82 -4.62
CA LYS A 157 0.49 1.42 -5.99
C LYS A 157 1.93 0.87 -6.12
N VAL A 158 2.89 1.53 -5.46
CA VAL A 158 4.30 1.07 -5.44
C VAL A 158 4.40 -0.33 -4.84
N GLU A 159 3.65 -0.62 -3.78
CA GLU A 159 3.63 -1.94 -3.16
C GLU A 159 3.14 -3.02 -4.15
N VAL A 160 2.02 -2.77 -4.85
CA VAL A 160 1.53 -3.67 -5.90
C VAL A 160 2.57 -3.87 -7.01
N LEU A 161 3.15 -2.77 -7.51
CA LEU A 161 4.16 -2.83 -8.56
C LEU A 161 5.42 -3.58 -8.13
N SER A 162 5.90 -3.35 -6.89
CA SER A 162 7.06 -4.06 -6.34
C SER A 162 6.83 -5.57 -6.30
N CYS A 163 5.61 -6.02 -5.96
CA CYS A 163 5.28 -7.43 -5.94
C CYS A 163 5.29 -8.07 -7.35
N MET A 164 5.03 -7.29 -8.41
CA MET A 164 5.11 -7.79 -9.80
C MET A 164 6.57 -8.02 -10.27
N TYR A 165 7.54 -7.31 -9.70
CA TYR A 165 8.96 -7.39 -10.11
C TYR A 165 9.80 -8.38 -9.29
N TYR A 166 9.35 -8.79 -8.10
CA TYR A 166 10.08 -9.71 -7.22
C TYR A 166 9.55 -11.16 -7.28
N GLN A 167 8.92 -11.54 -8.40
CA GLN A 167 8.54 -12.95 -8.66
C GLN A 167 9.69 -13.75 -9.24
#